data_ad020455d2759814f23810cf9fb44843
#
_entry.id   ad020455d2759814f23810cf9fb44843
#
_cell.length_a   1.000
_cell.length_b   1.000
_cell.length_c   1.000
_cell.angle_alpha   90.00
_cell.angle_beta   90.00
_cell.angle_gamma   90.00
#
_symmetry.space_group_name_H-M   'P 1'
#
loop_
_entity.id
_entity.type
_entity.pdbx_description
1 polymer ?
#
loop_
_entity_poly.entity_id
_entity_poly.type
_entity_poly.pdbx_seq_one_letter_code
_entity_poly.pdbx_strand_id
1 'polypeptide(L)'
;MNFKISPEELNLETIDEILEKNAKLSLSEESVKLITLCRNYLDRKLENNTSPIYGITTGFGSLHNKTISKDQLNKLQENLVKSHACGTGPVVREDIVRLMLLLKIHALSLGKSGVQVATIQRLIDFFNEGVSPVVYEQGSLGASGDLAPLAHLVLPLLGMGEVIYKGKISEAGMILKKYGWAPVELQSKEGLALLNGTQFMSSYGVYIITMADRLSAFADITSAISLEAYDGRPDPFFECVHKIRPHKGQIATAEAFRKMLKGSQLISRKKAHIQDPYSFRCIPQVHGASKDAITYAKSVILTEINSVTDNPTIFPEEDLIVSGGNFHGQPLALIFDYLAIALAELGSISERRVYRLIAGQRELPEFLVANPGLNSGFMIPQYTAASIVSQNKQLCTPSSVDSIPSSNEQEDHVSMGANGATKLLRVAENLEKILAIELFTAIQAMEFRRPLRSSELLEDVVKSFREIVPFINDDKVMYTEIEKSIKFIRTLNWQQMLDKQH
;
A
#
# COMPACT_ATOMS: atom_id res chain seq x y z
N MET A 1 -6.85 22.21 -8.24
CA MET A 1 -6.22 22.52 -6.95
C MET A 1 -4.72 22.59 -7.14
N ASN A 2 -4.02 23.51 -6.45
CA ASN A 2 -2.55 23.54 -6.43
C ASN A 2 -2.09 23.17 -5.02
N PHE A 3 -1.14 22.25 -4.93
CA PHE A 3 -0.50 21.87 -3.67
C PHE A 3 0.96 22.30 -3.68
N LYS A 4 1.40 22.98 -2.61
CA LYS A 4 2.79 23.42 -2.46
C LYS A 4 3.55 22.41 -1.61
N ILE A 5 4.50 21.71 -2.23
CA ILE A 5 5.44 20.83 -1.51
C ILE A 5 6.35 21.70 -0.64
N SER A 6 6.32 21.44 0.66
CA SER A 6 7.10 22.14 1.68
C SER A 6 7.86 21.13 2.55
N PRO A 7 8.74 21.59 3.47
CA PRO A 7 9.41 20.72 4.44
C PRO A 7 8.47 20.14 5.52
N GLU A 8 7.20 20.53 5.53
CA GLU A 8 6.20 19.99 6.46
C GLU A 8 5.90 18.53 6.16
N GLU A 9 5.56 17.78 7.20
CA GLU A 9 5.24 16.35 7.08
C GLU A 9 4.00 16.11 6.22
N LEU A 10 4.12 15.16 5.30
CA LEU A 10 2.98 14.60 4.59
C LEU A 10 2.27 13.58 5.48
N ASN A 11 0.94 13.62 5.50
CA ASN A 11 0.10 12.59 6.07
C ASN A 11 -0.71 11.88 4.96
N LEU A 12 -1.37 10.77 5.30
CA LEU A 12 -2.12 9.99 4.30
C LEU A 12 -3.29 10.77 3.72
N GLU A 13 -3.99 11.54 4.55
CA GLU A 13 -5.14 12.35 4.15
C GLU A 13 -4.73 13.38 3.09
N THR A 14 -3.58 14.04 3.28
CA THR A 14 -3.02 14.98 2.30
C THR A 14 -2.63 14.28 0.99
N ILE A 15 -2.02 13.09 1.08
CA ILE A 15 -1.64 12.30 -0.09
C ILE A 15 -2.88 11.89 -0.88
N ASP A 16 -3.91 11.38 -0.20
CA ASP A 16 -5.18 10.99 -0.83
C ASP A 16 -5.83 12.19 -1.51
N GLU A 17 -5.85 13.36 -0.85
CA GLU A 17 -6.39 14.60 -1.42
C GLU A 17 -5.64 15.05 -2.70
N ILE A 18 -4.30 14.96 -2.70
CA ILE A 18 -3.47 15.27 -3.87
C ILE A 18 -3.81 14.34 -5.04
N LEU A 19 -3.95 13.04 -4.77
CA LEU A 19 -4.18 12.05 -5.81
C LEU A 19 -5.61 12.06 -6.34
N GLU A 20 -6.62 12.09 -5.47
CA GLU A 20 -8.04 12.08 -5.85
C GLU A 20 -8.45 13.35 -6.61
N LYS A 21 -8.01 14.51 -6.15
CA LYS A 21 -8.31 15.80 -6.79
C LYS A 21 -7.40 16.11 -7.98
N ASN A 22 -6.47 15.20 -8.33
CA ASN A 22 -5.47 15.45 -9.37
C ASN A 22 -4.79 16.81 -9.19
N ALA A 23 -4.36 17.12 -7.95
CA ALA A 23 -3.75 18.40 -7.63
C ALA A 23 -2.45 18.60 -8.43
N LYS A 24 -2.22 19.81 -8.90
CA LYS A 24 -0.93 20.22 -9.49
C LYS A 24 0.03 20.56 -8.36
N LEU A 25 1.27 20.05 -8.47
CA LEU A 25 2.33 20.29 -7.50
C LEU A 25 3.16 21.50 -7.89
N SER A 26 3.66 22.21 -6.88
CA SER A 26 4.72 23.22 -7.02
C SER A 26 5.58 23.20 -5.77
N LEU A 27 6.84 23.68 -5.85
CA LEU A 27 7.68 23.86 -4.66
C LEU A 27 7.24 25.12 -3.88
N SER A 28 7.31 25.03 -2.57
CA SER A 28 7.25 26.21 -1.70
C SER A 28 8.53 27.05 -1.82
N GLU A 29 8.46 28.32 -1.49
CA GLU A 29 9.65 29.19 -1.45
C GLU A 29 10.69 28.68 -0.45
N GLU A 30 10.23 28.10 0.66
CA GLU A 30 11.10 27.50 1.66
C GLU A 30 11.86 26.29 1.11
N SER A 31 11.17 25.35 0.44
CA SER A 31 11.83 24.22 -0.21
C SER A 31 12.85 24.68 -1.27
N VAL A 32 12.48 25.65 -2.10
CA VAL A 32 13.42 26.22 -3.09
C VAL A 32 14.68 26.77 -2.41
N LYS A 33 14.52 27.49 -1.28
CA LYS A 33 15.61 28.04 -0.50
C LYS A 33 16.51 26.95 0.07
N LEU A 34 15.94 25.90 0.68
CA LEU A 34 16.69 24.78 1.26
C LEU A 34 17.47 24.00 0.18
N ILE A 35 16.82 23.68 -0.94
CA ILE A 35 17.47 22.99 -2.08
C ILE A 35 18.63 23.81 -2.61
N THR A 36 18.42 25.12 -2.83
CA THR A 36 19.45 26.03 -3.36
C THR A 36 20.62 26.17 -2.39
N LEU A 37 20.36 26.29 -1.09
CA LEU A 37 21.40 26.36 -0.06
C LEU A 37 22.26 25.09 -0.07
N CYS A 38 21.63 23.93 -0.10
CA CYS A 38 22.30 22.64 -0.11
C CYS A 38 23.14 22.45 -1.39
N ARG A 39 22.59 22.79 -2.56
CA ARG A 39 23.32 22.71 -3.84
C ARG A 39 24.52 23.64 -3.87
N ASN A 40 24.35 24.91 -3.52
CA ASN A 40 25.43 25.90 -3.49
C ASN A 40 26.52 25.51 -2.48
N TYR A 41 26.16 24.91 -1.35
CA TYR A 41 27.16 24.42 -0.40
C TYR A 41 27.97 23.28 -1.02
N LEU A 42 27.36 22.32 -1.67
CA LEU A 42 28.02 21.21 -2.33
C LEU A 42 28.97 21.71 -3.42
N ASP A 43 28.54 22.63 -4.28
CA ASP A 43 29.36 23.20 -5.37
C ASP A 43 30.61 23.88 -4.81
N ARG A 44 30.48 24.73 -3.78
CA ARG A 44 31.63 25.39 -3.12
C ARG A 44 32.61 24.37 -2.49
N LYS A 45 32.07 23.29 -1.88
CA LYS A 45 32.92 22.22 -1.34
C LYS A 45 33.73 21.52 -2.43
N LEU A 46 33.13 21.25 -3.60
CA LEU A 46 33.80 20.62 -4.73
C LEU A 46 34.87 21.51 -5.40
N GLU A 47 34.67 22.81 -5.36
CA GLU A 47 35.68 23.76 -5.86
C GLU A 47 36.93 23.76 -5.01
N ASN A 48 36.77 23.70 -3.69
CA ASN A 48 37.86 23.94 -2.71
C ASN A 48 38.46 22.65 -2.11
N ASN A 49 37.80 21.49 -2.27
CA ASN A 49 38.22 20.22 -1.66
C ASN A 49 39.01 19.34 -2.65
N THR A 50 40.19 18.88 -2.22
CA THR A 50 41.02 17.92 -2.95
C THR A 50 40.84 16.48 -2.47
N SER A 51 40.16 16.26 -1.33
CA SER A 51 39.92 14.93 -0.77
C SER A 51 38.75 14.26 -1.47
N PRO A 52 38.78 12.94 -1.72
CA PRO A 52 37.69 12.20 -2.28
C PRO A 52 36.45 12.27 -1.38
N ILE A 53 35.25 12.48 -1.99
CA ILE A 53 33.96 12.43 -1.31
C ILE A 53 33.18 11.29 -1.94
N TYR A 54 32.74 10.31 -1.10
CA TYR A 54 32.01 9.13 -1.56
C TYR A 54 30.78 9.50 -2.41
N GLY A 55 30.64 8.85 -3.55
CA GLY A 55 29.49 8.99 -4.43
C GLY A 55 29.32 10.37 -5.08
N ILE A 56 30.29 11.27 -4.89
CA ILE A 56 30.34 12.61 -5.48
C ILE A 56 31.53 12.75 -6.39
N THR A 57 32.73 12.51 -5.86
CA THR A 57 34.03 12.54 -6.62
C THR A 57 34.68 11.16 -6.73
N THR A 58 33.98 10.11 -6.32
CA THR A 58 34.39 8.71 -6.44
C THR A 58 33.31 7.88 -7.16
N GLY A 59 33.68 6.67 -7.57
CA GLY A 59 32.72 5.67 -7.96
C GLY A 59 31.79 5.23 -6.79
N PHE A 60 30.89 4.30 -7.05
CA PHE A 60 29.83 3.84 -6.13
C PHE A 60 30.07 2.41 -5.67
N GLY A 61 29.49 2.05 -4.51
CA GLY A 61 29.59 0.70 -3.95
C GLY A 61 31.05 0.28 -3.80
N SER A 62 31.44 -0.87 -4.31
CA SER A 62 32.81 -1.37 -4.29
C SER A 62 33.83 -0.52 -5.09
N LEU A 63 33.34 0.39 -5.94
CA LEU A 63 34.18 1.31 -6.72
C LEU A 63 34.54 2.62 -5.99
N HIS A 64 34.23 2.74 -4.70
CA HIS A 64 34.44 3.93 -3.88
C HIS A 64 35.88 4.42 -3.86
N ASN A 65 36.86 3.55 -4.14
CA ASN A 65 38.28 3.86 -4.23
C ASN A 65 38.74 4.48 -5.57
N LYS A 66 37.82 4.59 -6.55
CA LYS A 66 38.12 5.16 -7.87
C LYS A 66 37.75 6.64 -7.90
N THR A 67 38.72 7.52 -7.89
CA THR A 67 38.51 8.98 -8.02
C THR A 67 38.17 9.34 -9.46
N ILE A 68 37.19 10.21 -9.64
CA ILE A 68 36.68 10.69 -10.94
C ILE A 68 37.10 12.17 -11.11
N SER A 69 37.59 12.51 -12.27
CA SER A 69 37.98 13.90 -12.60
C SER A 69 36.72 14.80 -12.69
N LYS A 70 36.89 16.09 -12.37
CA LYS A 70 35.78 17.06 -12.32
C LYS A 70 35.01 17.15 -13.64
N ASP A 71 35.67 17.08 -14.76
CA ASP A 71 35.10 17.12 -16.11
C ASP A 71 34.26 15.89 -16.47
N GLN A 72 34.40 14.80 -15.71
CA GLN A 72 33.66 13.55 -15.93
C GLN A 72 32.49 13.32 -14.94
N LEU A 73 32.31 14.21 -13.95
CA LEU A 73 31.30 14.01 -12.91
C LEU A 73 29.87 13.94 -13.48
N ASN A 74 29.53 14.78 -14.44
CA ASN A 74 28.18 14.74 -15.06
C ASN A 74 27.96 13.44 -15.83
N LYS A 75 29.01 12.97 -16.55
CA LYS A 75 28.98 11.70 -17.26
C LYS A 75 28.84 10.51 -16.32
N LEU A 76 29.49 10.57 -15.15
CA LEU A 76 29.31 9.56 -14.10
C LEU A 76 27.87 9.46 -13.63
N GLN A 77 27.20 10.59 -13.36
CA GLN A 77 25.81 10.60 -12.91
C GLN A 77 24.84 10.03 -13.97
N GLU A 78 25.04 10.41 -15.24
CA GLU A 78 24.26 9.87 -16.36
C GLU A 78 24.46 8.35 -16.53
N ASN A 79 25.73 7.89 -16.47
CA ASN A 79 26.06 6.47 -16.59
C ASN A 79 25.50 5.66 -15.42
N LEU A 80 25.42 6.24 -14.22
CA LEU A 80 24.83 5.61 -13.06
C LEU A 80 23.34 5.32 -13.31
N VAL A 81 22.57 6.31 -13.75
CA VAL A 81 21.15 6.13 -14.09
C VAL A 81 20.96 5.04 -15.15
N LYS A 82 21.77 5.09 -16.22
CA LYS A 82 21.68 4.10 -17.32
C LYS A 82 21.97 2.68 -16.88
N SER A 83 23.04 2.48 -16.13
CA SER A 83 23.48 1.13 -15.72
C SER A 83 22.58 0.51 -14.65
N HIS A 84 21.85 1.32 -13.89
CA HIS A 84 20.95 0.86 -12.83
C HIS A 84 19.51 0.66 -13.30
N ALA A 85 19.15 1.15 -14.49
CA ALA A 85 17.83 0.89 -15.10
C ALA A 85 17.79 -0.51 -15.71
N CYS A 86 17.82 -1.54 -14.86
CA CYS A 86 17.91 -2.96 -15.22
C CYS A 86 16.76 -3.81 -14.62
N GLY A 87 15.68 -3.17 -14.16
CA GLY A 87 14.48 -3.84 -13.65
C GLY A 87 13.80 -4.67 -14.73
N THR A 88 13.06 -5.69 -14.30
CA THR A 88 12.33 -6.63 -15.16
C THR A 88 11.03 -7.10 -14.52
N GLY A 89 10.29 -8.00 -15.17
CA GLY A 89 9.01 -8.54 -14.69
C GLY A 89 7.82 -7.65 -15.02
N PRO A 90 6.73 -7.75 -14.24
CA PRO A 90 5.54 -6.93 -14.45
C PRO A 90 5.83 -5.43 -14.34
N VAL A 91 5.09 -4.64 -15.11
CA VAL A 91 5.12 -3.18 -14.98
C VAL A 91 4.35 -2.77 -13.72
N VAL A 92 4.96 -1.88 -12.94
CA VAL A 92 4.34 -1.30 -11.75
C VAL A 92 3.13 -0.44 -12.15
N ARG A 93 2.05 -0.53 -11.41
CA ARG A 93 0.82 0.24 -11.64
C ARG A 93 1.07 1.74 -11.63
N GLU A 94 0.38 2.46 -12.50
CA GLU A 94 0.55 3.91 -12.64
C GLU A 94 0.24 4.69 -11.36
N ASP A 95 -0.73 4.25 -10.55
CA ASP A 95 -1.06 4.88 -9.26
C ASP A 95 0.10 4.76 -8.25
N ILE A 96 0.80 3.63 -8.22
CA ILE A 96 2.00 3.44 -7.39
C ILE A 96 3.18 4.28 -7.93
N VAL A 97 3.40 4.31 -9.26
CA VAL A 97 4.46 5.14 -9.85
C VAL A 97 4.21 6.62 -9.60
N ARG A 98 2.96 7.05 -9.60
CA ARG A 98 2.58 8.43 -9.25
C ARG A 98 2.91 8.76 -7.79
N LEU A 99 2.71 7.81 -6.87
CA LEU A 99 3.17 7.91 -5.48
C LEU A 99 4.71 7.97 -5.41
N MET A 100 5.43 7.15 -6.20
CA MET A 100 6.89 7.21 -6.25
C MET A 100 7.39 8.61 -6.65
N LEU A 101 6.78 9.23 -7.66
CA LEU A 101 7.11 10.61 -8.06
C LEU A 101 6.85 11.59 -6.91
N LEU A 102 5.67 11.53 -6.28
CA LEU A 102 5.30 12.42 -5.17
C LEU A 102 6.28 12.29 -4.00
N LEU A 103 6.56 11.07 -3.56
CA LEU A 103 7.45 10.81 -2.43
C LEU A 103 8.91 11.15 -2.73
N LYS A 104 9.38 10.94 -3.98
CA LYS A 104 10.73 11.37 -4.40
C LYS A 104 10.82 12.89 -4.42
N ILE A 105 9.83 13.59 -4.97
CA ILE A 105 9.76 15.07 -4.96
C ILE A 105 9.80 15.58 -3.52
N HIS A 106 8.99 14.99 -2.63
CA HIS A 106 8.96 15.41 -1.22
C HIS A 106 10.30 15.20 -0.53
N ALA A 107 10.90 14.00 -0.60
CA ALA A 107 12.19 13.72 0.02
C ALA A 107 13.30 14.67 -0.46
N LEU A 108 13.35 14.96 -1.78
CA LEU A 108 14.33 15.90 -2.35
C LEU A 108 14.07 17.35 -1.94
N SER A 109 12.79 17.73 -1.69
CA SER A 109 12.38 19.07 -1.29
C SER A 109 12.87 19.47 0.11
N LEU A 110 13.29 18.50 0.94
CA LEU A 110 13.85 18.69 2.28
C LEU A 110 15.26 19.31 2.24
N GLY A 111 15.88 19.43 1.04
CA GLY A 111 17.14 20.19 0.84
C GLY A 111 18.37 19.57 1.49
N LYS A 112 18.48 18.23 1.55
CA LYS A 112 19.64 17.51 2.10
C LYS A 112 20.35 16.63 1.07
N SER A 113 19.88 16.62 -0.19
CA SER A 113 20.34 15.70 -1.24
C SER A 113 21.29 16.31 -2.28
N GLY A 114 21.48 17.64 -2.28
CA GLY A 114 22.40 18.34 -3.19
C GLY A 114 21.95 18.37 -4.65
N VAL A 115 20.65 18.28 -4.91
CA VAL A 115 20.06 18.37 -6.26
C VAL A 115 19.79 19.81 -6.67
N GLN A 116 19.64 20.04 -7.97
CA GLN A 116 19.20 21.32 -8.52
C GLN A 116 17.67 21.46 -8.40
N VAL A 117 17.18 22.69 -8.26
CA VAL A 117 15.73 22.99 -8.32
C VAL A 117 15.14 22.53 -9.67
N ALA A 118 15.88 22.69 -10.79
CA ALA A 118 15.43 22.29 -12.11
C ALA A 118 15.18 20.78 -12.24
N THR A 119 15.94 19.95 -11.54
CA THR A 119 15.77 18.49 -11.53
C THR A 119 14.47 18.10 -10.83
N ILE A 120 14.18 18.70 -9.67
CA ILE A 120 12.92 18.47 -8.96
C ILE A 120 11.75 19.03 -9.75
N GLN A 121 11.90 20.20 -10.37
CA GLN A 121 10.86 20.78 -11.21
C GLN A 121 10.46 19.84 -12.36
N ARG A 122 11.41 19.14 -13.00
CA ARG A 122 11.07 18.18 -14.05
C ARG A 122 10.29 16.96 -13.51
N LEU A 123 10.58 16.49 -12.29
CA LEU A 123 9.74 15.45 -11.64
C LEU A 123 8.33 15.97 -11.38
N ILE A 124 8.19 17.23 -10.95
CA ILE A 124 6.90 17.91 -10.77
C ILE A 124 6.17 18.04 -12.11
N ASP A 125 6.86 18.40 -13.17
CA ASP A 125 6.26 18.50 -14.52
C ASP A 125 5.70 17.13 -14.96
N PHE A 126 6.43 16.04 -14.72
CA PHE A 126 5.94 14.69 -15.02
C PHE A 126 4.70 14.35 -14.22
N PHE A 127 4.72 14.59 -12.90
CA PHE A 127 3.55 14.38 -12.04
C PHE A 127 2.35 15.20 -12.52
N ASN A 128 2.56 16.46 -12.82
CA ASN A 128 1.53 17.41 -13.21
C ASN A 128 0.90 17.11 -14.58
N GLU A 129 1.69 16.62 -15.52
CA GLU A 129 1.21 16.31 -16.88
C GLU A 129 0.78 14.85 -17.06
N GLY A 130 0.80 14.06 -15.97
CA GLY A 130 0.42 12.65 -16.01
C GLY A 130 1.36 11.82 -16.87
N VAL A 131 2.65 12.16 -16.88
CA VAL A 131 3.70 11.39 -17.52
C VAL A 131 4.24 10.41 -16.49
N SER A 132 3.86 9.13 -16.61
CA SER A 132 4.23 8.07 -15.67
C SER A 132 5.40 7.26 -16.23
N PRO A 133 6.61 7.29 -15.63
CA PRO A 133 7.71 6.43 -16.03
C PRO A 133 7.34 4.94 -15.97
N VAL A 134 7.83 4.14 -16.93
CA VAL A 134 7.68 2.68 -16.88
C VAL A 134 8.70 2.13 -15.89
N VAL A 135 8.19 1.59 -14.78
CA VAL A 135 8.96 0.97 -13.71
C VAL A 135 8.59 -0.51 -13.62
N TYR A 136 9.53 -1.38 -13.28
CA TYR A 136 9.30 -2.81 -13.16
C TYR A 136 9.35 -3.27 -11.71
N GLU A 137 8.60 -4.33 -11.38
CA GLU A 137 8.48 -4.86 -10.01
C GLU A 137 9.75 -5.53 -9.48
N GLN A 138 10.61 -6.04 -10.37
CA GLN A 138 11.78 -6.84 -9.99
C GLN A 138 13.07 -6.08 -10.30
N GLY A 139 14.04 -6.15 -9.37
CA GLY A 139 15.37 -5.56 -9.56
C GLY A 139 15.95 -4.88 -8.33
N SER A 140 15.16 -4.69 -7.25
CA SER A 140 15.67 -4.12 -5.99
C SER A 140 15.96 -5.22 -4.96
N LEU A 141 17.17 -5.20 -4.39
CA LEU A 141 17.54 -5.96 -3.19
C LEU A 141 17.22 -5.20 -1.89
N GLY A 142 16.92 -3.91 -1.99
CA GLY A 142 16.85 -3.03 -0.84
C GLY A 142 18.23 -2.84 -0.17
N ALA A 143 19.31 -2.93 -0.95
CA ALA A 143 20.68 -2.76 -0.49
C ALA A 143 20.99 -1.28 -0.22
N SER A 144 21.01 -0.47 -1.28
CA SER A 144 21.11 0.99 -1.21
C SER A 144 19.75 1.65 -1.45
N GLY A 145 18.69 1.09 -0.86
CA GLY A 145 17.32 1.37 -1.20
C GLY A 145 16.89 0.71 -2.52
N ASP A 146 16.05 1.40 -3.26
CA ASP A 146 15.35 0.88 -4.45
C ASP A 146 16.04 1.28 -5.76
N LEU A 147 17.35 0.95 -5.94
CA LEU A 147 18.19 1.47 -7.02
C LEU A 147 17.56 1.27 -8.42
N ALA A 148 17.25 0.04 -8.81
CA ALA A 148 16.75 -0.24 -10.15
C ALA A 148 15.36 0.36 -10.41
N PRO A 149 14.35 0.23 -9.54
CA PRO A 149 13.06 0.91 -9.72
C PRO A 149 13.20 2.44 -9.81
N LEU A 150 14.04 3.05 -8.96
CA LEU A 150 14.24 4.50 -8.99
C LEU A 150 15.03 4.94 -10.22
N ALA A 151 15.96 4.10 -10.74
CA ALA A 151 16.61 4.38 -12.02
C ALA A 151 15.59 4.42 -13.17
N HIS A 152 14.66 3.47 -13.21
CA HIS A 152 13.57 3.52 -14.20
C HIS A 152 12.65 4.73 -13.99
N LEU A 153 12.37 5.14 -12.74
CA LEU A 153 11.58 6.33 -12.46
C LEU A 153 12.19 7.60 -13.07
N VAL A 154 13.52 7.72 -13.05
CA VAL A 154 14.22 8.96 -13.43
C VAL A 154 14.91 8.90 -14.80
N LEU A 155 15.05 7.72 -15.42
CA LEU A 155 15.62 7.58 -16.75
C LEU A 155 14.94 8.48 -17.80
N PRO A 156 13.59 8.69 -17.76
CA PRO A 156 12.91 9.61 -18.66
C PRO A 156 13.29 11.07 -18.52
N LEU A 157 13.85 11.51 -17.39
CA LEU A 157 14.39 12.88 -17.24
C LEU A 157 15.51 13.15 -18.24
N LEU A 158 16.27 12.09 -18.59
CA LEU A 158 17.37 12.13 -19.56
C LEU A 158 16.89 11.95 -21.01
N GLY A 159 15.58 11.84 -21.23
CA GLY A 159 15.00 11.56 -22.55
C GLY A 159 15.12 10.09 -22.98
N MET A 160 15.41 9.18 -22.07
CA MET A 160 15.62 7.75 -22.33
C MET A 160 14.53 6.90 -21.68
N GLY A 161 14.41 5.64 -22.12
CA GLY A 161 13.43 4.73 -21.60
C GLY A 161 11.99 5.06 -22.05
N GLU A 162 11.02 4.53 -21.32
CA GLU A 162 9.61 4.60 -21.70
C GLU A 162 8.79 5.25 -20.59
N VAL A 163 7.67 5.83 -20.99
CA VAL A 163 6.64 6.39 -20.10
C VAL A 163 5.26 5.95 -20.54
N ILE A 164 4.34 5.82 -19.60
CA ILE A 164 2.91 5.72 -19.87
C ILE A 164 2.35 7.14 -19.92
N TYR A 165 1.78 7.49 -21.05
CA TYR A 165 1.14 8.79 -21.25
C TYR A 165 -0.21 8.62 -21.92
N LYS A 166 -1.29 9.07 -21.27
CA LYS A 166 -2.68 8.88 -21.72
C LYS A 166 -3.01 7.42 -22.02
N GLY A 167 -2.56 6.50 -21.16
CA GLY A 167 -2.80 5.06 -21.25
C GLY A 167 -2.00 4.34 -22.33
N LYS A 168 -0.98 4.99 -22.93
CA LYS A 168 -0.11 4.37 -23.94
C LYS A 168 1.36 4.47 -23.56
N ILE A 169 2.09 3.39 -23.77
CA ILE A 169 3.55 3.39 -23.64
C ILE A 169 4.15 4.16 -24.82
N SER A 170 5.08 5.05 -24.53
CA SER A 170 5.77 5.91 -25.48
C SER A 170 7.23 6.11 -25.05
N GLU A 171 8.12 6.33 -26.02
CA GLU A 171 9.50 6.72 -25.73
C GLU A 171 9.54 8.07 -25.00
N ALA A 172 10.32 8.16 -23.94
CA ALA A 172 10.43 9.37 -23.12
C ALA A 172 10.88 10.59 -23.93
N GLY A 173 11.86 10.43 -24.84
CA GLY A 173 12.35 11.50 -25.71
C GLY A 173 11.26 12.13 -26.58
N MET A 174 10.28 11.34 -27.03
CA MET A 174 9.12 11.84 -27.79
C MET A 174 8.24 12.75 -26.93
N ILE A 175 8.03 12.37 -25.67
CA ILE A 175 7.20 13.13 -24.74
C ILE A 175 7.93 14.42 -24.32
N LEU A 176 9.24 14.36 -24.05
CA LEU A 176 10.04 15.57 -23.79
C LEU A 176 9.92 16.56 -24.96
N LYS A 177 10.14 16.09 -26.20
CA LYS A 177 10.01 16.92 -27.41
C LYS A 177 8.63 17.52 -27.54
N LYS A 178 7.57 16.76 -27.25
CA LYS A 178 6.17 17.22 -27.32
C LYS A 178 5.91 18.42 -26.41
N TYR A 179 6.49 18.42 -25.21
CA TYR A 179 6.33 19.50 -24.22
C TYR A 179 7.41 20.60 -24.38
N GLY A 180 8.34 20.47 -25.29
CA GLY A 180 9.47 21.39 -25.42
C GLY A 180 10.45 21.32 -24.23
N TRP A 181 10.47 20.18 -23.54
CA TRP A 181 11.37 19.96 -22.42
C TRP A 181 12.73 19.44 -22.90
N ALA A 182 13.81 20.13 -22.55
CA ALA A 182 15.16 19.60 -22.75
C ALA A 182 15.43 18.45 -21.77
N PRO A 183 16.20 17.41 -22.14
CA PRO A 183 16.73 16.45 -21.19
C PRO A 183 17.45 17.16 -20.04
N VAL A 184 17.33 16.61 -18.81
CA VAL A 184 18.00 17.16 -17.63
C VAL A 184 19.48 16.81 -17.70
N GLU A 185 20.34 17.81 -17.52
CA GLU A 185 21.79 17.62 -17.36
C GLU A 185 22.10 17.45 -15.87
N LEU A 186 22.38 16.20 -15.45
CA LEU A 186 22.66 15.88 -14.07
C LEU A 186 24.02 16.43 -13.65
N GLN A 187 24.05 17.17 -12.56
CA GLN A 187 25.27 17.63 -11.92
C GLN A 187 25.81 16.59 -10.92
N SER A 188 26.99 16.84 -10.36
CA SER A 188 27.56 15.97 -9.33
C SER A 188 26.56 15.60 -8.23
N LYS A 189 26.54 14.35 -7.81
CA LYS A 189 25.64 13.78 -6.79
C LYS A 189 24.18 13.56 -7.25
N GLU A 190 23.66 14.23 -8.28
CA GLU A 190 22.24 14.17 -8.64
C GLU A 190 21.78 12.78 -9.08
N GLY A 191 22.57 12.05 -9.85
CA GLY A 191 22.25 10.67 -10.23
C GLY A 191 22.03 9.80 -9.00
N LEU A 192 22.96 9.86 -8.05
CA LEU A 192 22.84 9.08 -6.81
C LEU A 192 21.66 9.55 -5.94
N ALA A 193 21.43 10.86 -5.80
CA ALA A 193 20.27 11.39 -5.07
C ALA A 193 18.94 10.91 -5.65
N LEU A 194 18.85 10.75 -6.96
CA LEU A 194 17.67 10.29 -7.65
C LEU A 194 17.44 8.78 -7.48
N LEU A 195 18.49 7.97 -7.50
CA LEU A 195 18.41 6.51 -7.44
C LEU A 195 18.35 5.94 -6.03
N ASN A 196 19.03 6.60 -5.09
CA ASN A 196 19.12 6.15 -3.71
C ASN A 196 17.83 6.48 -2.94
N GLY A 197 17.43 5.60 -2.05
CA GLY A 197 16.26 5.82 -1.20
C GLY A 197 15.20 4.72 -1.30
N THR A 198 14.14 4.86 -0.54
CA THR A 198 13.11 3.83 -0.29
C THR A 198 11.78 4.13 -0.96
N GLN A 199 11.73 5.04 -1.96
CA GLN A 199 10.46 5.54 -2.49
C GLN A 199 9.64 4.50 -3.26
N PHE A 200 10.24 3.44 -3.81
CA PHE A 200 9.50 2.31 -4.36
C PHE A 200 8.77 1.55 -3.24
N MET A 201 9.51 1.10 -2.23
CA MET A 201 8.93 0.41 -1.06
C MET A 201 7.88 1.29 -0.36
N SER A 202 8.20 2.55 -0.10
CA SER A 202 7.31 3.50 0.58
C SER A 202 6.02 3.75 -0.18
N SER A 203 6.06 3.77 -1.52
CA SER A 203 4.87 3.97 -2.36
C SER A 203 3.91 2.78 -2.28
N TYR A 204 4.44 1.57 -2.30
CA TYR A 204 3.65 0.38 -1.99
C TYR A 204 3.09 0.44 -0.56
N GLY A 205 3.92 0.86 0.41
CA GLY A 205 3.49 1.02 1.79
C GLY A 205 2.29 1.97 1.94
N VAL A 206 2.36 3.16 1.35
CA VAL A 206 1.26 4.14 1.36
C VAL A 206 0.01 3.57 0.69
N TYR A 207 0.15 3.03 -0.51
CA TYR A 207 -0.97 2.45 -1.24
C TYR A 207 -1.68 1.34 -0.45
N ILE A 208 -0.89 0.43 0.12
CA ILE A 208 -1.42 -0.73 0.83
C ILE A 208 -2.01 -0.34 2.19
N ILE A 209 -1.43 0.63 2.91
CA ILE A 209 -1.96 1.01 4.23
C ILE A 209 -3.33 1.70 4.10
N THR A 210 -3.53 2.55 3.09
CA THR A 210 -4.84 3.13 2.77
C THR A 210 -5.86 2.02 2.41
N MET A 211 -5.43 1.04 1.62
CA MET A 211 -6.25 -0.13 1.30
C MET A 211 -6.56 -0.98 2.55
N ALA A 212 -5.59 -1.20 3.44
CA ALA A 212 -5.72 -2.00 4.65
C ALA A 212 -6.70 -1.39 5.67
N ASP A 213 -6.65 -0.07 5.87
CA ASP A 213 -7.61 0.66 6.70
C ASP A 213 -9.05 0.41 6.21
N ARG A 214 -9.28 0.58 4.90
CA ARG A 214 -10.57 0.32 4.26
C ARG A 214 -11.02 -1.15 4.42
N LEU A 215 -10.15 -2.11 4.11
CA LEU A 215 -10.46 -3.53 4.17
C LEU A 215 -10.71 -4.01 5.61
N SER A 216 -10.01 -3.44 6.59
CA SER A 216 -10.24 -3.74 8.01
C SER A 216 -11.63 -3.30 8.48
N ALA A 217 -12.07 -2.10 8.08
CA ALA A 217 -13.44 -1.65 8.36
C ALA A 217 -14.48 -2.51 7.64
N PHE A 218 -14.21 -2.88 6.39
CA PHE A 218 -15.06 -3.76 5.60
C PHE A 218 -15.19 -5.16 6.20
N ALA A 219 -14.10 -5.71 6.75
CA ALA A 219 -14.11 -6.98 7.45
C ALA A 219 -15.08 -6.97 8.63
N ASP A 220 -15.17 -5.85 9.37
CA ASP A 220 -16.13 -5.70 10.47
C ASP A 220 -17.58 -5.68 9.97
N ILE A 221 -17.88 -4.88 8.93
CA ILE A 221 -19.24 -4.79 8.35
C ILE A 221 -19.68 -6.16 7.81
N THR A 222 -18.83 -6.79 7.02
CA THR A 222 -19.12 -8.09 6.40
C THR A 222 -19.34 -9.17 7.46
N SER A 223 -18.49 -9.20 8.49
CA SER A 223 -18.63 -10.18 9.56
C SER A 223 -19.80 -9.90 10.48
N ALA A 224 -20.26 -8.65 10.63
CA ALA A 224 -21.50 -8.34 11.35
C ALA A 224 -22.73 -8.91 10.60
N ILE A 225 -22.79 -8.76 9.28
CA ILE A 225 -23.82 -9.39 8.44
C ILE A 225 -23.75 -10.92 8.54
N SER A 226 -22.53 -11.49 8.48
CA SER A 226 -22.31 -12.94 8.64
C SER A 226 -22.77 -13.45 10.00
N LEU A 227 -22.50 -12.70 11.08
CA LEU A 227 -22.90 -13.04 12.46
C LEU A 227 -24.43 -13.14 12.57
N GLU A 228 -25.15 -12.15 12.04
CA GLU A 228 -26.61 -12.15 12.08
C GLU A 228 -27.22 -13.23 11.18
N ALA A 229 -26.67 -13.40 9.96
CA ALA A 229 -27.09 -14.47 9.06
C ALA A 229 -26.89 -15.86 9.67
N TYR A 230 -25.81 -16.06 10.44
CA TYR A 230 -25.53 -17.31 11.15
C TYR A 230 -26.32 -17.47 12.44
N ASP A 231 -27.17 -16.52 12.81
CA ASP A 231 -27.86 -16.46 14.11
C ASP A 231 -26.90 -16.40 15.30
N GLY A 232 -25.84 -15.61 15.16
CA GLY A 232 -24.80 -15.47 16.17
C GLY A 232 -25.25 -14.72 17.43
N ARG A 233 -24.43 -14.81 18.50
CA ARG A 233 -24.70 -14.22 19.83
C ARG A 233 -24.05 -12.86 19.99
N PRO A 234 -24.69 -11.92 20.73
CA PRO A 234 -24.11 -10.61 21.04
C PRO A 234 -23.07 -10.65 22.18
N ASP A 235 -23.10 -11.69 23.03
CA ASP A 235 -22.33 -11.73 24.27
C ASP A 235 -20.82 -11.50 24.08
N PRO A 236 -20.17 -12.03 23.00
CA PRO A 236 -18.73 -11.83 22.79
C PRO A 236 -18.33 -10.37 22.58
N PHE A 237 -19.28 -9.47 22.33
CA PHE A 237 -19.04 -8.05 22.06
C PHE A 237 -19.34 -7.15 23.25
N PHE A 238 -19.73 -7.71 24.42
CA PHE A 238 -20.03 -6.93 25.63
C PHE A 238 -18.78 -6.21 26.14
N GLU A 239 -18.94 -4.95 26.50
CA GLU A 239 -17.86 -4.06 26.92
C GLU A 239 -17.03 -4.63 28.07
N CYS A 240 -17.67 -5.27 29.06
CA CYS A 240 -16.98 -5.84 30.22
C CYS A 240 -15.93 -6.90 29.83
N VAL A 241 -16.15 -7.67 28.76
CA VAL A 241 -15.20 -8.67 28.25
C VAL A 241 -13.91 -8.00 27.76
N HIS A 242 -14.02 -6.84 27.17
CA HIS A 242 -12.87 -6.15 26.53
C HIS A 242 -12.13 -5.23 27.50
N LYS A 243 -12.81 -4.74 28.56
CA LYS A 243 -12.18 -3.95 29.62
C LYS A 243 -11.14 -4.74 30.43
N ILE A 244 -11.32 -6.05 30.59
CA ILE A 244 -10.38 -6.91 31.32
C ILE A 244 -9.21 -7.43 30.47
N ARG A 245 -9.24 -7.17 29.13
CA ARG A 245 -8.15 -7.46 28.20
C ARG A 245 -8.01 -6.29 27.20
N PRO A 246 -7.39 -5.18 27.61
CA PRO A 246 -7.56 -3.88 26.98
C PRO A 246 -6.64 -3.63 25.77
N HIS A 247 -6.60 -4.54 24.78
CA HIS A 247 -6.00 -4.26 23.47
C HIS A 247 -6.87 -3.26 22.71
N LYS A 248 -6.27 -2.21 22.17
CA LYS A 248 -6.98 -1.10 21.52
C LYS A 248 -7.85 -1.55 20.36
N GLY A 249 -7.30 -2.33 19.44
CA GLY A 249 -8.03 -2.85 18.29
C GLY A 249 -9.18 -3.77 18.69
N GLN A 250 -9.00 -4.61 19.75
CA GLN A 250 -10.05 -5.48 20.28
C GLN A 250 -11.23 -4.67 20.83
N ILE A 251 -10.96 -3.61 21.60
CA ILE A 251 -11.98 -2.70 22.14
C ILE A 251 -12.71 -2.01 21.01
N ALA A 252 -11.97 -1.44 20.05
CA ALA A 252 -12.55 -0.73 18.90
C ALA A 252 -13.45 -1.64 18.06
N THR A 253 -13.03 -2.89 17.79
CA THR A 253 -13.84 -3.85 17.04
C THR A 253 -15.13 -4.19 17.79
N ALA A 254 -15.05 -4.48 19.09
CA ALA A 254 -16.25 -4.80 19.87
C ALA A 254 -17.22 -3.61 19.97
N GLU A 255 -16.71 -2.39 20.06
CA GLU A 255 -17.52 -1.16 20.04
C GLU A 255 -18.22 -0.98 18.70
N ALA A 256 -17.49 -1.13 17.59
CA ALA A 256 -18.05 -1.06 16.24
C ALA A 256 -19.19 -2.07 16.06
N PHE A 257 -19.04 -3.31 16.54
CA PHE A 257 -20.10 -4.32 16.48
C PHE A 257 -21.31 -3.93 17.30
N ARG A 258 -21.15 -3.44 18.54
CA ARG A 258 -22.28 -2.98 19.35
C ARG A 258 -23.06 -1.86 18.66
N LYS A 259 -22.36 -0.94 17.98
CA LYS A 259 -22.99 0.13 17.19
C LYS A 259 -23.73 -0.44 15.97
N MET A 260 -23.04 -1.24 15.15
CA MET A 260 -23.62 -1.84 13.93
C MET A 260 -24.85 -2.71 14.19
N LEU A 261 -24.89 -3.44 15.30
CA LEU A 261 -25.98 -4.37 15.65
C LEU A 261 -27.14 -3.71 16.41
N LYS A 262 -27.01 -2.43 16.78
CA LYS A 262 -28.03 -1.73 17.56
C LYS A 262 -29.36 -1.66 16.80
N GLY A 263 -30.44 -2.10 17.44
CA GLY A 263 -31.79 -2.10 16.85
C GLY A 263 -32.13 -3.32 15.99
N SER A 264 -31.19 -4.25 15.82
CA SER A 264 -31.45 -5.48 15.06
C SER A 264 -32.41 -6.42 15.78
N GLN A 265 -33.41 -6.92 15.06
CA GLN A 265 -34.31 -7.99 15.50
C GLN A 265 -33.60 -9.35 15.53
N LEU A 266 -32.67 -9.56 14.59
CA LEU A 266 -31.92 -10.82 14.48
C LEU A 266 -31.02 -11.06 15.68
N ILE A 267 -30.22 -10.04 16.07
CA ILE A 267 -29.31 -10.20 17.20
C ILE A 267 -30.06 -10.28 18.54
N SER A 268 -31.22 -9.64 18.65
CA SER A 268 -32.04 -9.57 19.87
C SER A 268 -32.91 -10.80 20.11
N ARG A 269 -33.08 -11.65 19.11
CA ARG A 269 -33.90 -12.87 19.26
C ARG A 269 -33.25 -13.86 20.22
N LYS A 270 -34.12 -14.66 20.91
CA LYS A 270 -33.65 -15.77 21.78
C LYS A 270 -32.85 -16.78 20.95
N LYS A 271 -31.61 -17.08 21.38
CA LYS A 271 -30.70 -18.02 20.68
C LYS A 271 -30.91 -19.45 21.23
N ALA A 272 -31.02 -20.43 20.31
CA ALA A 272 -31.15 -21.84 20.67
C ALA A 272 -29.85 -22.49 21.12
N HIS A 273 -28.70 -21.91 20.80
CA HIS A 273 -27.37 -22.42 21.09
C HIS A 273 -26.65 -21.61 22.16
N ILE A 274 -25.74 -22.24 22.89
CA ILE A 274 -25.07 -21.69 24.07
C ILE A 274 -23.92 -20.77 23.66
N GLN A 275 -23.17 -21.11 22.59
CA GLN A 275 -22.02 -20.34 22.11
C GLN A 275 -21.83 -20.51 20.59
N ASP A 276 -21.07 -19.55 20.02
CA ASP A 276 -20.70 -19.55 18.61
C ASP A 276 -19.34 -20.22 18.36
N PRO A 277 -19.08 -20.70 17.12
CA PRO A 277 -17.72 -21.03 16.68
C PRO A 277 -16.78 -19.84 16.80
N TYR A 278 -15.49 -20.10 16.88
CA TYR A 278 -14.48 -19.06 17.07
C TYR A 278 -14.46 -18.01 15.96
N SER A 279 -14.79 -18.39 14.71
CA SER A 279 -14.86 -17.45 13.60
C SER A 279 -15.90 -16.33 13.77
N PHE A 280 -16.84 -16.50 14.69
CA PHE A 280 -17.80 -15.48 15.11
C PHE A 280 -17.47 -14.96 16.52
N ARG A 281 -17.26 -15.84 17.49
CA ARG A 281 -17.05 -15.47 18.89
C ARG A 281 -15.75 -14.71 19.12
N CYS A 282 -14.69 -14.97 18.31
CA CYS A 282 -13.37 -14.36 18.47
C CYS A 282 -13.12 -13.23 17.46
N ILE A 283 -14.17 -12.69 16.81
CA ILE A 283 -14.01 -11.54 15.91
C ILE A 283 -13.26 -10.37 16.58
N PRO A 284 -13.64 -9.91 17.80
CA PRO A 284 -12.94 -8.79 18.42
C PRO A 284 -11.45 -9.03 18.65
N GLN A 285 -11.06 -10.26 19.00
CA GLN A 285 -9.68 -10.63 19.27
C GLN A 285 -8.85 -10.69 17.98
N VAL A 286 -9.38 -11.27 16.92
CA VAL A 286 -8.65 -11.48 15.65
C VAL A 286 -8.62 -10.19 14.83
N HIS A 287 -9.77 -9.57 14.58
CA HIS A 287 -9.83 -8.30 13.85
C HIS A 287 -9.08 -7.19 14.60
N GLY A 288 -9.20 -7.17 15.94
CA GLY A 288 -8.50 -6.22 16.78
C GLY A 288 -6.98 -6.32 16.69
N ALA A 289 -6.43 -7.54 16.70
CA ALA A 289 -5.00 -7.76 16.55
C ALA A 289 -4.50 -7.24 15.19
N SER A 290 -5.25 -7.48 14.11
CA SER A 290 -4.93 -6.95 12.78
C SER A 290 -5.00 -5.41 12.73
N LYS A 291 -5.96 -4.78 13.41
CA LYS A 291 -6.05 -3.31 13.53
C LYS A 291 -4.85 -2.70 14.25
N ASP A 292 -4.41 -3.35 15.35
CA ASP A 292 -3.23 -2.90 16.08
C ASP A 292 -1.97 -3.02 15.19
N ALA A 293 -1.85 -4.09 14.40
CA ALA A 293 -0.76 -4.27 13.43
C ALA A 293 -0.80 -3.21 12.30
N ILE A 294 -1.97 -2.92 11.73
CA ILE A 294 -2.17 -1.86 10.72
C ILE A 294 -1.76 -0.50 11.30
N THR A 295 -2.17 -0.19 12.52
CA THR A 295 -1.83 1.06 13.20
C THR A 295 -0.31 1.23 13.37
N TYR A 296 0.39 0.16 13.78
CA TYR A 296 1.85 0.18 13.89
C TYR A 296 2.52 0.35 12.53
N ALA A 297 2.11 -0.41 11.51
CA ALA A 297 2.63 -0.29 10.17
C ALA A 297 2.45 1.13 9.60
N LYS A 298 1.29 1.74 9.82
CA LYS A 298 1.00 3.13 9.44
C LYS A 298 1.99 4.10 10.05
N SER A 299 2.34 3.95 11.34
CA SER A 299 3.29 4.84 11.99
C SER A 299 4.70 4.77 11.39
N VAL A 300 5.17 3.57 11.04
CA VAL A 300 6.49 3.39 10.39
C VAL A 300 6.49 3.96 8.98
N ILE A 301 5.43 3.70 8.19
CA ILE A 301 5.31 4.24 6.83
C ILE A 301 5.30 5.78 6.85
N LEU A 302 4.55 6.40 7.78
CA LEU A 302 4.49 7.86 7.90
C LEU A 302 5.87 8.46 8.26
N THR A 303 6.63 7.81 9.13
CA THR A 303 8.02 8.22 9.42
C THR A 303 8.88 8.15 8.17
N GLU A 304 8.82 7.04 7.43
CA GLU A 304 9.67 6.81 6.26
C GLU A 304 9.40 7.80 5.12
N ILE A 305 8.14 8.09 4.80
CA ILE A 305 7.80 9.01 3.71
C ILE A 305 8.21 10.46 3.97
N ASN A 306 8.45 10.81 5.23
CA ASN A 306 8.90 12.12 5.68
C ASN A 306 10.41 12.16 5.97
N SER A 307 11.16 11.14 5.54
CA SER A 307 12.59 11.00 5.79
C SER A 307 13.43 11.29 4.55
N VAL A 308 14.67 11.72 4.79
CA VAL A 308 15.71 11.77 3.76
C VAL A 308 16.40 10.41 3.74
N THR A 309 16.21 9.67 2.66
CA THR A 309 16.63 8.26 2.52
C THR A 309 17.70 8.04 1.45
N ASP A 310 18.34 9.11 0.97
CA ASP A 310 19.47 9.02 0.06
C ASP A 310 20.82 9.11 0.81
N ASN A 311 21.93 8.91 0.08
CA ASN A 311 23.28 8.92 0.59
C ASN A 311 24.28 9.39 -0.49
N PRO A 312 25.33 10.16 -0.13
CA PRO A 312 25.55 10.82 1.15
C PRO A 312 24.57 11.96 1.40
N THR A 313 24.28 12.24 2.67
CA THR A 313 23.46 13.38 3.10
C THR A 313 24.32 14.62 3.36
N ILE A 314 23.77 15.80 3.06
CA ILE A 314 24.48 17.08 3.10
C ILE A 314 23.85 17.98 4.16
N PHE A 315 24.68 18.49 5.05
CA PHE A 315 24.32 19.35 6.17
C PHE A 315 25.11 20.66 6.07
N PRO A 316 24.59 21.67 5.33
CA PRO A 316 25.28 22.94 5.12
C PRO A 316 25.53 23.71 6.42
N GLU A 317 24.63 23.63 7.38
CA GLU A 317 24.71 24.33 8.66
C GLU A 317 25.85 23.79 9.55
N GLU A 318 26.08 22.47 9.50
CA GLU A 318 27.09 21.76 10.26
C GLU A 318 28.44 21.64 9.50
N ASP A 319 28.49 22.14 8.27
CA ASP A 319 29.64 22.00 7.34
C ASP A 319 30.00 20.53 7.07
N LEU A 320 29.04 19.63 6.95
CA LEU A 320 29.22 18.18 6.82
C LEU A 320 28.62 17.61 5.55
N ILE A 321 29.32 16.60 5.00
CA ILE A 321 28.78 15.65 4.00
C ILE A 321 29.05 14.26 4.57
N VAL A 322 28.00 13.51 4.88
CA VAL A 322 28.07 12.26 5.63
C VAL A 322 27.58 11.09 4.81
N SER A 323 28.40 10.04 4.68
CA SER A 323 27.96 8.75 4.16
C SER A 323 27.39 7.93 5.32
N GLY A 324 26.09 7.65 5.24
CA GLY A 324 25.31 6.89 6.23
C GLY A 324 24.52 5.76 5.57
N GLY A 325 23.54 5.21 6.29
CA GLY A 325 22.72 4.05 5.88
C GLY A 325 21.23 4.33 5.79
N ASN A 326 20.79 5.59 5.67
CA ASN A 326 19.36 5.94 5.67
C ASN A 326 18.57 5.35 4.49
N PHE A 327 19.24 4.86 3.48
CA PHE A 327 18.63 4.11 2.38
C PHE A 327 18.22 2.68 2.75
N HIS A 328 18.64 2.16 3.89
CA HIS A 328 18.40 0.76 4.24
C HIS A 328 16.92 0.51 4.57
N GLY A 329 16.26 -0.29 3.73
CA GLY A 329 14.82 -0.52 3.80
C GLY A 329 14.34 -1.45 4.93
N GLN A 330 15.17 -1.79 5.90
CA GLN A 330 14.82 -2.75 6.97
C GLN A 330 13.57 -2.37 7.78
N PRO A 331 13.34 -1.10 8.14
CA PRO A 331 12.11 -0.73 8.83
C PRO A 331 10.84 -1.08 8.03
N LEU A 332 10.87 -0.83 6.72
CA LEU A 332 9.76 -1.16 5.82
C LEU A 332 9.64 -2.67 5.61
N ALA A 333 10.76 -3.38 5.40
CA ALA A 333 10.77 -4.82 5.17
C ALA A 333 10.08 -5.58 6.32
N LEU A 334 10.42 -5.25 7.57
CA LEU A 334 9.84 -5.88 8.76
C LEU A 334 8.33 -5.64 8.86
N ILE A 335 7.88 -4.39 8.66
CA ILE A 335 6.45 -4.09 8.77
C ILE A 335 5.63 -4.65 7.61
N PHE A 336 6.21 -4.81 6.42
CA PHE A 336 5.52 -5.42 5.29
C PHE A 336 5.21 -6.89 5.54
N ASP A 337 6.16 -7.65 6.09
CA ASP A 337 5.90 -9.03 6.47
C ASP A 337 4.91 -9.13 7.63
N TYR A 338 5.02 -8.27 8.64
CA TYR A 338 4.06 -8.22 9.75
C TYR A 338 2.65 -7.86 9.29
N LEU A 339 2.52 -6.86 8.41
CA LEU A 339 1.23 -6.45 7.83
C LEU A 339 0.64 -7.53 6.92
N ALA A 340 1.48 -8.25 6.14
CA ALA A 340 1.04 -9.37 5.32
C ALA A 340 0.36 -10.46 6.18
N ILE A 341 0.96 -10.81 7.31
CA ILE A 341 0.40 -11.79 8.25
C ILE A 341 -0.94 -11.27 8.81
N ALA A 342 -1.00 -9.99 9.22
CA ALA A 342 -2.22 -9.40 9.79
C ALA A 342 -3.39 -9.38 8.79
N LEU A 343 -3.13 -9.04 7.52
CA LEU A 343 -4.15 -9.05 6.48
C LEU A 343 -4.56 -10.47 6.08
N ALA A 344 -3.62 -11.41 6.04
CA ALA A 344 -3.91 -12.82 5.77
C ALA A 344 -4.82 -13.42 6.85
N GLU A 345 -4.66 -13.05 8.13
CA GLU A 345 -5.52 -13.51 9.22
C GLU A 345 -6.95 -12.97 9.12
N LEU A 346 -7.15 -11.72 8.69
CA LEU A 346 -8.49 -11.22 8.37
C LEU A 346 -9.16 -12.07 7.27
N GLY A 347 -8.40 -12.45 6.25
CA GLY A 347 -8.88 -13.34 5.19
C GLY A 347 -9.15 -14.76 5.69
N SER A 348 -8.30 -15.29 6.55
CA SER A 348 -8.43 -16.64 7.12
C SER A 348 -9.71 -16.79 7.95
N ILE A 349 -9.98 -15.85 8.87
CA ILE A 349 -11.20 -15.89 9.69
C ILE A 349 -12.46 -15.62 8.86
N SER A 350 -12.37 -14.76 7.83
CA SER A 350 -13.45 -14.48 6.88
C SER A 350 -13.88 -15.76 6.15
N GLU A 351 -12.93 -16.49 5.57
CA GLU A 351 -13.22 -17.74 4.86
C GLU A 351 -13.85 -18.78 5.80
N ARG A 352 -13.44 -18.86 7.07
CA ARG A 352 -14.11 -19.75 8.05
C ARG A 352 -15.58 -19.41 8.27
N ARG A 353 -15.93 -18.13 8.20
CA ARG A 353 -17.36 -17.71 8.26
C ARG A 353 -18.10 -18.11 6.99
N VAL A 354 -17.52 -17.95 5.81
CA VAL A 354 -18.11 -18.44 4.55
C VAL A 354 -18.43 -19.94 4.66
N TYR A 355 -17.45 -20.74 5.10
CA TYR A 355 -17.65 -22.17 5.30
C TYR A 355 -18.82 -22.48 6.25
N ARG A 356 -18.94 -21.74 7.37
CA ARG A 356 -20.03 -21.94 8.34
C ARG A 356 -21.39 -21.57 7.79
N LEU A 357 -21.47 -20.53 7.00
CA LEU A 357 -22.74 -20.07 6.41
C LEU A 357 -23.33 -21.08 5.42
N ILE A 358 -22.50 -21.80 4.68
CA ILE A 358 -22.95 -22.76 3.66
C ILE A 358 -23.15 -24.19 4.18
N ALA A 359 -22.85 -24.44 5.45
CA ALA A 359 -22.78 -25.82 6.01
C ALA A 359 -24.15 -26.41 6.42
N GLY A 360 -25.27 -25.82 6.04
CA GLY A 360 -26.60 -26.30 6.41
C GLY A 360 -26.86 -26.29 7.93
N GLN A 361 -26.27 -25.33 8.65
CA GLN A 361 -26.42 -25.21 10.11
C GLN A 361 -27.29 -24.03 10.49
N ARG A 362 -27.87 -24.10 11.69
CA ARG A 362 -28.68 -23.03 12.26
C ARG A 362 -29.82 -22.58 11.34
N GLU A 363 -30.56 -23.52 10.82
CA GLU A 363 -31.73 -23.30 9.94
C GLU A 363 -31.39 -22.67 8.58
N LEU A 364 -30.10 -22.56 8.20
CA LEU A 364 -29.72 -22.20 6.84
C LEU A 364 -29.75 -23.46 5.95
N PRO A 365 -30.20 -23.36 4.69
CA PRO A 365 -30.11 -24.48 3.76
C PRO A 365 -28.64 -24.77 3.38
N GLU A 366 -28.34 -26.03 3.08
CA GLU A 366 -27.02 -26.41 2.56
C GLU A 366 -26.70 -25.61 1.29
N PHE A 367 -25.50 -25.08 1.24
CA PHE A 367 -24.99 -24.23 0.15
C PHE A 367 -25.86 -23.02 -0.21
N LEU A 368 -26.77 -22.61 0.67
CA LEU A 368 -27.66 -21.43 0.54
C LEU A 368 -28.51 -21.42 -0.74
N VAL A 369 -28.95 -22.58 -1.17
CA VAL A 369 -29.83 -22.74 -2.35
C VAL A 369 -31.05 -23.59 -2.06
N ALA A 370 -32.10 -23.42 -2.88
CA ALA A 370 -33.20 -24.36 -2.97
C ALA A 370 -32.78 -25.61 -3.76
N ASN A 371 -33.36 -26.77 -3.45
CA ASN A 371 -33.12 -28.05 -4.14
C ASN A 371 -31.59 -28.40 -4.22
N PRO A 372 -30.89 -28.59 -3.06
CA PRO A 372 -29.51 -29.06 -3.06
C PRO A 372 -29.40 -30.39 -3.82
N GLY A 373 -28.35 -30.53 -4.62
CA GLY A 373 -28.16 -31.68 -5.51
C GLY A 373 -28.49 -31.35 -6.96
N LEU A 374 -29.61 -30.68 -7.25
CA LEU A 374 -29.87 -30.05 -8.55
C LEU A 374 -29.00 -28.76 -8.67
N ASN A 375 -28.92 -27.98 -7.59
CA ASN A 375 -28.12 -26.79 -7.45
C ASN A 375 -26.92 -27.03 -6.52
N SER A 376 -25.75 -26.53 -6.87
CA SER A 376 -24.53 -26.51 -6.06
C SER A 376 -24.38 -25.22 -5.22
N GLY A 377 -25.03 -24.15 -5.63
CA GLY A 377 -25.09 -22.86 -4.94
C GLY A 377 -23.73 -22.27 -4.60
N PHE A 378 -23.51 -22.00 -3.31
CA PHE A 378 -22.31 -21.34 -2.81
C PHE A 378 -21.15 -22.30 -2.45
N MET A 379 -21.23 -23.57 -2.85
CA MET A 379 -20.16 -24.55 -2.63
C MET A 379 -18.83 -24.09 -3.22
N ILE A 380 -18.79 -23.74 -4.50
CA ILE A 380 -17.56 -23.40 -5.21
C ILE A 380 -17.05 -21.97 -4.92
N PRO A 381 -17.90 -20.96 -4.67
CA PRO A 381 -17.43 -19.69 -4.09
C PRO A 381 -16.59 -19.85 -2.81
N GLN A 382 -16.97 -20.78 -1.90
CA GLN A 382 -16.15 -21.09 -0.73
C GLN A 382 -14.80 -21.72 -1.11
N TYR A 383 -14.77 -22.63 -2.09
CA TYR A 383 -13.48 -23.21 -2.58
C TYR A 383 -12.58 -22.11 -3.11
N THR A 384 -13.11 -21.13 -3.82
CA THR A 384 -12.36 -19.97 -4.31
C THR A 384 -11.75 -19.19 -3.14
N ALA A 385 -12.54 -18.88 -2.11
CA ALA A 385 -12.03 -18.20 -0.92
C ALA A 385 -10.94 -19.02 -0.21
N ALA A 386 -11.14 -20.33 -0.02
CA ALA A 386 -10.18 -21.22 0.61
C ALA A 386 -8.87 -21.33 -0.18
N SER A 387 -8.94 -21.39 -1.52
CA SER A 387 -7.78 -21.36 -2.41
C SER A 387 -6.95 -20.09 -2.24
N ILE A 388 -7.61 -18.93 -2.19
CA ILE A 388 -6.94 -17.63 -2.00
C ILE A 388 -6.30 -17.55 -0.61
N VAL A 389 -6.98 -18.03 0.45
CA VAL A 389 -6.40 -18.13 1.80
C VAL A 389 -5.14 -19.01 1.82
N SER A 390 -5.17 -20.15 1.11
CA SER A 390 -4.00 -21.01 0.97
C SER A 390 -2.83 -20.29 0.28
N GLN A 391 -3.10 -19.51 -0.78
CA GLN A 391 -2.09 -18.69 -1.44
C GLN A 391 -1.50 -17.64 -0.49
N ASN A 392 -2.33 -16.97 0.31
CA ASN A 392 -1.87 -15.98 1.29
C ASN A 392 -0.89 -16.58 2.32
N LYS A 393 -1.09 -17.85 2.75
CA LYS A 393 -0.15 -18.52 3.64
C LYS A 393 1.27 -18.63 3.04
N GLN A 394 1.38 -18.89 1.73
CA GLN A 394 2.66 -18.90 1.03
C GLN A 394 3.25 -17.49 0.90
N LEU A 395 2.42 -16.49 0.60
CA LEU A 395 2.82 -15.10 0.50
C LEU A 395 3.25 -14.49 1.85
N CYS A 396 2.85 -15.06 2.98
CA CYS A 396 3.28 -14.65 4.32
C CYS A 396 4.66 -15.21 4.74
N THR A 397 5.36 -15.96 3.89
CA THR A 397 6.76 -16.31 4.16
C THR A 397 7.58 -15.02 4.20
N PRO A 398 8.31 -14.72 5.31
CA PRO A 398 8.98 -13.44 5.47
C PRO A 398 10.07 -13.21 4.42
N SER A 399 10.07 -12.02 3.80
CA SER A 399 11.16 -11.56 2.93
C SER A 399 12.27 -10.88 3.73
N SER A 400 11.91 -10.25 4.84
CA SER A 400 12.83 -9.47 5.70
C SER A 400 13.89 -10.29 6.44
N VAL A 401 13.75 -11.61 6.44
CA VAL A 401 14.74 -12.54 7.04
C VAL A 401 15.81 -12.99 6.04
N ASP A 402 15.67 -12.62 4.75
CA ASP A 402 16.60 -12.97 3.69
C ASP A 402 17.61 -11.83 3.44
N SER A 403 18.83 -12.20 3.10
CA SER A 403 19.88 -11.26 2.75
C SER A 403 20.89 -11.92 1.82
N ILE A 404 21.19 -11.28 0.70
CA ILE A 404 22.15 -11.78 -0.31
C ILE A 404 23.23 -10.70 -0.50
N PRO A 405 24.52 -10.98 -0.20
CA PRO A 405 25.58 -10.01 -0.40
C PRO A 405 25.72 -9.60 -1.87
N SER A 406 26.01 -8.33 -2.09
CA SER A 406 26.21 -7.74 -3.43
C SER A 406 27.37 -6.74 -3.45
N SER A 407 27.70 -6.20 -4.63
CA SER A 407 28.72 -5.17 -4.81
C SER A 407 30.09 -5.58 -4.20
N ASN A 408 30.58 -6.79 -4.50
CA ASN A 408 31.81 -7.37 -3.93
C ASN A 408 31.83 -7.31 -2.40
N GLU A 409 30.74 -7.71 -1.77
CA GLU A 409 30.55 -7.73 -0.31
C GLU A 409 30.55 -6.35 0.38
N GLN A 410 30.55 -5.25 -0.38
CA GLN A 410 30.37 -3.90 0.18
C GLN A 410 28.94 -3.74 0.75
N GLU A 411 27.98 -4.40 0.13
CA GLU A 411 26.58 -4.47 0.53
C GLU A 411 26.30 -5.89 1.05
N ASP A 412 26.87 -6.20 2.21
CA ASP A 412 26.88 -7.55 2.80
C ASP A 412 25.62 -7.90 3.59
N HIS A 413 24.77 -6.91 3.89
CA HIS A 413 23.46 -7.06 4.51
C HIS A 413 22.44 -6.15 3.84
N VAL A 414 21.33 -6.76 3.33
CA VAL A 414 20.28 -6.08 2.57
C VAL A 414 18.90 -6.41 3.13
N SER A 415 17.89 -5.57 2.84
CA SER A 415 16.57 -5.68 3.49
C SER A 415 15.58 -6.61 2.79
N MET A 416 15.73 -6.84 1.48
CA MET A 416 14.72 -7.48 0.61
C MET A 416 13.32 -6.85 0.69
N GLY A 417 13.25 -5.58 1.11
CA GLY A 417 11.98 -4.89 1.35
C GLY A 417 11.13 -4.70 0.10
N ALA A 418 11.73 -4.59 -1.08
CA ALA A 418 10.99 -4.51 -2.34
C ALA A 418 10.19 -5.81 -2.62
N ASN A 419 10.77 -6.98 -2.33
CA ASN A 419 10.07 -8.26 -2.41
C ASN A 419 8.93 -8.33 -1.37
N GLY A 420 9.16 -7.78 -0.17
CA GLY A 420 8.12 -7.64 0.85
C GLY A 420 6.95 -6.77 0.38
N ALA A 421 7.25 -5.63 -0.26
CA ALA A 421 6.27 -4.67 -0.77
C ALA A 421 5.35 -5.26 -1.85
N THR A 422 5.93 -5.85 -2.89
CA THR A 422 5.16 -6.45 -4.01
C THR A 422 4.34 -7.67 -3.57
N LYS A 423 4.88 -8.48 -2.66
CA LYS A 423 4.20 -9.61 -2.05
C LYS A 423 3.00 -9.16 -1.20
N LEU A 424 3.19 -8.14 -0.37
CA LEU A 424 2.15 -7.57 0.50
C LEU A 424 0.97 -7.02 -0.31
N LEU A 425 1.21 -6.38 -1.45
CA LEU A 425 0.13 -5.92 -2.33
C LEU A 425 -0.77 -7.08 -2.75
N ARG A 426 -0.18 -8.22 -3.13
CA ARG A 426 -0.95 -9.42 -3.50
C ARG A 426 -1.80 -9.96 -2.35
N VAL A 427 -1.27 -9.92 -1.12
CA VAL A 427 -2.04 -10.32 0.09
C VAL A 427 -3.23 -9.39 0.30
N ALA A 428 -3.05 -8.08 0.16
CA ALA A 428 -4.13 -7.09 0.30
C ALA A 428 -5.22 -7.26 -0.77
N GLU A 429 -4.83 -7.45 -2.04
CA GLU A 429 -5.77 -7.74 -3.13
C GLU A 429 -6.50 -9.08 -2.95
N ASN A 430 -5.84 -10.07 -2.39
CA ASN A 430 -6.45 -11.35 -2.04
C ASN A 430 -7.45 -11.21 -0.89
N LEU A 431 -7.14 -10.41 0.14
CA LEU A 431 -8.07 -10.11 1.22
C LEU A 431 -9.34 -9.46 0.67
N GLU A 432 -9.23 -8.50 -0.23
CA GLU A 432 -10.39 -7.84 -0.86
C GLU A 432 -11.33 -8.86 -1.53
N LYS A 433 -10.76 -9.83 -2.27
CA LYS A 433 -11.53 -10.90 -2.92
C LYS A 433 -12.24 -11.81 -1.89
N ILE A 434 -11.53 -12.19 -0.82
CA ILE A 434 -12.10 -13.05 0.23
C ILE A 434 -13.26 -12.33 0.93
N LEU A 435 -13.11 -11.05 1.28
CA LEU A 435 -14.16 -10.26 1.90
C LEU A 435 -15.38 -10.07 0.97
N ALA A 436 -15.14 -9.93 -0.34
CA ALA A 436 -16.21 -9.85 -1.33
C ALA A 436 -17.02 -11.17 -1.41
N ILE A 437 -16.34 -12.31 -1.35
CA ILE A 437 -16.99 -13.63 -1.33
C ILE A 437 -17.76 -13.81 -0.01
N GLU A 438 -17.22 -13.37 1.13
CA GLU A 438 -17.93 -13.41 2.40
C GLU A 438 -19.19 -12.54 2.36
N LEU A 439 -19.09 -11.30 1.88
CA LEU A 439 -20.23 -10.38 1.77
C LEU A 439 -21.33 -10.99 0.89
N PHE A 440 -20.98 -11.51 -0.28
CA PHE A 440 -21.89 -12.17 -1.20
C PHE A 440 -22.61 -13.35 -0.53
N THR A 441 -21.86 -14.20 0.18
CA THR A 441 -22.38 -15.36 0.90
C THR A 441 -23.27 -14.95 2.08
N ALA A 442 -22.82 -13.95 2.86
CA ALA A 442 -23.52 -13.48 4.05
C ALA A 442 -24.86 -12.83 3.71
N ILE A 443 -24.88 -11.99 2.66
CA ILE A 443 -26.14 -11.36 2.21
C ILE A 443 -27.09 -12.40 1.60
N GLN A 444 -26.59 -13.43 0.90
CA GLN A 444 -27.42 -14.55 0.48
C GLN A 444 -28.05 -15.26 1.69
N ALA A 445 -27.25 -15.56 2.71
CA ALA A 445 -27.72 -16.22 3.92
C ALA A 445 -28.72 -15.35 4.72
N MET A 446 -28.56 -14.03 4.71
CA MET A 446 -29.44 -13.09 5.39
C MET A 446 -30.89 -13.16 4.89
N GLU A 447 -31.10 -13.44 3.61
CA GLU A 447 -32.47 -13.53 3.05
C GLU A 447 -33.28 -14.69 3.61
N PHE A 448 -32.65 -15.77 4.06
CA PHE A 448 -33.30 -16.88 4.74
C PHE A 448 -33.74 -16.54 6.18
N ARG A 449 -33.34 -15.35 6.67
CA ARG A 449 -33.76 -14.82 7.98
C ARG A 449 -35.04 -13.96 7.90
N ARG A 450 -35.50 -13.62 6.70
CA ARG A 450 -36.72 -12.83 6.52
C ARG A 450 -37.93 -13.55 7.13
N PRO A 451 -38.92 -12.84 7.76
CA PRO A 451 -39.12 -11.39 7.72
C PRO A 451 -38.32 -10.57 8.76
N LEU A 452 -37.52 -11.20 9.63
CA LEU A 452 -36.73 -10.47 10.63
C LEU A 452 -35.71 -9.53 9.94
N ARG A 453 -35.52 -8.36 10.56
CA ARG A 453 -34.66 -7.32 10.04
C ARG A 453 -33.40 -7.14 10.90
N SER A 454 -32.32 -6.81 10.24
CA SER A 454 -31.08 -6.33 10.85
C SER A 454 -31.23 -4.89 11.36
N SER A 455 -30.14 -4.29 11.82
CA SER A 455 -30.08 -2.85 12.09
C SER A 455 -30.26 -2.04 10.79
N GLU A 456 -30.67 -0.78 10.92
CA GLU A 456 -30.85 0.12 9.78
C GLU A 456 -29.58 0.21 8.92
N LEU A 457 -28.42 0.37 9.56
CA LEU A 457 -27.12 0.44 8.86
C LEU A 457 -26.85 -0.81 8.02
N LEU A 458 -26.99 -1.99 8.60
CA LEU A 458 -26.70 -3.24 7.88
C LEU A 458 -27.77 -3.54 6.81
N GLU A 459 -29.04 -3.17 7.03
CA GLU A 459 -30.09 -3.25 5.99
C GLU A 459 -29.78 -2.32 4.80
N ASP A 460 -29.23 -1.12 5.04
CA ASP A 460 -28.80 -0.21 3.96
C ASP A 460 -27.68 -0.84 3.10
N VAL A 461 -26.73 -1.51 3.74
CA VAL A 461 -25.68 -2.27 3.01
C VAL A 461 -26.30 -3.39 2.18
N VAL A 462 -27.16 -4.19 2.79
CA VAL A 462 -27.85 -5.30 2.12
C VAL A 462 -28.66 -4.81 0.94
N LYS A 463 -29.43 -3.73 1.12
CA LYS A 463 -30.25 -3.12 0.06
C LYS A 463 -29.38 -2.63 -1.09
N SER A 464 -28.33 -1.83 -0.81
CA SER A 464 -27.43 -1.30 -1.84
C SER A 464 -26.72 -2.41 -2.60
N PHE A 465 -26.31 -3.48 -1.90
CA PHE A 465 -25.70 -4.64 -2.53
C PHE A 465 -26.69 -5.37 -3.45
N ARG A 466 -27.94 -5.53 -3.03
CA ARG A 466 -29.00 -6.21 -3.81
C ARG A 466 -29.41 -5.47 -5.09
N GLU A 467 -29.17 -4.18 -5.18
CA GLU A 467 -29.32 -3.42 -6.43
C GLU A 467 -28.32 -3.89 -7.52
N ILE A 468 -27.19 -4.46 -7.13
CA ILE A 468 -26.11 -4.88 -8.03
C ILE A 468 -26.03 -6.40 -8.17
N VAL A 469 -26.21 -7.12 -7.06
CA VAL A 469 -26.12 -8.58 -6.97
C VAL A 469 -27.47 -9.13 -6.50
N PRO A 470 -28.29 -9.70 -7.39
CA PRO A 470 -29.59 -10.24 -7.00
C PRO A 470 -29.47 -11.50 -6.14
N PHE A 471 -30.59 -11.89 -5.48
CA PHE A 471 -30.67 -13.17 -4.80
C PHE A 471 -30.51 -14.32 -5.79
N ILE A 472 -29.75 -15.34 -5.40
CA ILE A 472 -29.46 -16.52 -6.23
C ILE A 472 -30.47 -17.62 -5.88
N ASN A 473 -31.44 -17.86 -6.76
CA ASN A 473 -32.42 -18.93 -6.60
C ASN A 473 -31.93 -20.26 -7.17
N ASP A 474 -31.29 -20.21 -8.34
CA ASP A 474 -30.77 -21.33 -9.09
C ASP A 474 -29.33 -21.08 -9.50
N ASP A 475 -28.59 -22.14 -9.79
CA ASP A 475 -27.19 -22.06 -10.20
C ASP A 475 -27.02 -21.15 -11.43
N LYS A 476 -26.03 -20.29 -11.39
CA LYS A 476 -25.65 -19.37 -12.44
C LYS A 476 -24.12 -19.21 -12.50
N VAL A 477 -23.63 -18.41 -13.45
CA VAL A 477 -22.21 -18.07 -13.56
C VAL A 477 -21.79 -17.18 -12.39
N MET A 478 -21.08 -17.73 -11.42
CA MET A 478 -20.79 -17.08 -10.13
C MET A 478 -19.67 -16.04 -10.17
N TYR A 479 -18.67 -16.19 -11.08
CA TYR A 479 -17.54 -15.24 -11.10
C TYR A 479 -17.99 -13.80 -11.38
N THR A 480 -19.02 -13.62 -12.19
CA THR A 480 -19.56 -12.27 -12.49
C THR A 480 -20.14 -11.60 -11.25
N GLU A 481 -20.76 -12.38 -10.36
CA GLU A 481 -21.32 -11.85 -9.10
C GLU A 481 -20.22 -11.57 -8.08
N ILE A 482 -19.15 -12.38 -8.05
CA ILE A 482 -17.95 -12.10 -7.24
C ILE A 482 -17.27 -10.81 -7.71
N GLU A 483 -17.09 -10.59 -9.01
CA GLU A 483 -16.52 -9.35 -9.56
C GLU A 483 -17.37 -8.11 -9.23
N LYS A 484 -18.71 -8.24 -9.29
CA LYS A 484 -19.61 -7.17 -8.84
C LYS A 484 -19.46 -6.88 -7.36
N SER A 485 -19.29 -7.92 -6.54
CA SER A 485 -19.09 -7.81 -5.10
C SER A 485 -17.77 -7.11 -4.77
N ILE A 486 -16.68 -7.41 -5.51
CA ILE A 486 -15.39 -6.72 -5.39
C ILE A 486 -15.55 -5.23 -5.74
N LYS A 487 -16.24 -4.92 -6.85
CA LYS A 487 -16.51 -3.52 -7.24
C LYS A 487 -17.33 -2.79 -6.18
N PHE A 488 -18.33 -3.43 -5.62
CA PHE A 488 -19.15 -2.87 -4.54
C PHE A 488 -18.30 -2.48 -3.33
N ILE A 489 -17.42 -3.37 -2.87
CA ILE A 489 -16.48 -3.08 -1.76
C ILE A 489 -15.61 -1.85 -2.06
N ARG A 490 -15.16 -1.68 -3.29
CA ARG A 490 -14.30 -0.55 -3.70
C ARG A 490 -15.02 0.78 -3.72
N THR A 491 -16.33 0.77 -4.01
CA THR A 491 -17.13 1.98 -4.21
C THR A 491 -17.94 2.40 -3.00
N LEU A 492 -18.13 1.53 -2.01
CA LEU A 492 -18.90 1.84 -0.82
C LEU A 492 -18.15 2.85 0.06
N ASN A 493 -18.78 3.99 0.33
CA ASN A 493 -18.26 4.97 1.29
C ASN A 493 -18.60 4.53 2.72
N TRP A 494 -17.78 3.63 3.26
CA TRP A 494 -17.94 3.04 4.58
C TRP A 494 -17.80 4.07 5.72
N GLN A 495 -16.96 5.10 5.55
CA GLN A 495 -16.78 6.16 6.55
C GLN A 495 -18.09 6.94 6.74
N GLN A 496 -18.68 7.39 5.65
CA GLN A 496 -19.96 8.09 5.70
C GLN A 496 -21.08 7.23 6.31
N MET A 497 -21.00 5.91 6.17
CA MET A 497 -21.99 5.01 6.77
C MET A 497 -21.82 4.87 8.28
N LEU A 498 -20.58 4.80 8.77
CA LEU A 498 -20.29 4.76 10.21
C LEU A 498 -20.55 6.11 10.89
N ASP A 499 -20.26 7.23 10.21
CA ASP A 499 -20.45 8.58 10.73
C ASP A 499 -21.93 8.97 10.88
N LYS A 500 -22.85 8.38 10.09
CA LYS A 500 -24.30 8.61 10.22
C LYS A 500 -24.89 8.12 11.57
N GLN A 501 -24.10 7.46 12.41
CA GLN A 501 -24.51 6.97 13.73
C GLN A 501 -24.07 7.87 14.90
N HIS A 502 -23.50 9.01 14.61
CA HIS A 502 -23.24 10.07 15.57
C HIS A 502 -24.34 11.14 15.50
#